data_0f5045f9c149a3a3e837e373cb51903c
#
_entry.id   0f5045f9c149a3a3e837e373cb51903c
#
_cell.length_a   1.000
_cell.length_b   1.000
_cell.length_c   1.000
_cell.angle_alpha   90.00
_cell.angle_beta   90.00
_cell.angle_gamma   90.00
#
_symmetry.space_group_name_H-M   'P 1'
#
loop_
_entity.id
_entity.type
_entity.pdbx_description
1 polymer ?
#
loop_
_entity_poly.entity_id
_entity_poly.type
_entity_poly.pdbx_seq_one_letter_code
_entity_poly.pdbx_strand_id
1 'polypeptide(L)'
;MSDRSTHAVYVISVFAEIAGVHPQTLRNYERSGLLNPQRTSGGSRRFSDADLAALRRIQDLTNEGVNLEGVKRIMKLESDIARLHDELATRAQEAQTSLDATHRHYRRDLMPVQNTIAIFLDAQRRGRRSAGGAK
;
A
#
# COMPACT_ATOMS: atom_id res chain seq x y z
N MET A 1 -5.63 11.25 13.20
CA MET A 1 -5.06 12.13 12.17
C MET A 1 -5.84 11.92 10.88
N SER A 2 -6.57 12.93 10.48
CA SER A 2 -7.24 12.90 9.19
C SER A 2 -6.19 12.82 8.09
N ASP A 3 -6.26 11.78 7.33
CA ASP A 3 -5.35 11.56 6.22
C ASP A 3 -5.62 12.63 5.15
N ARG A 4 -4.82 13.69 5.16
CA ARG A 4 -4.91 14.79 4.19
C ARG A 4 -4.74 14.28 2.76
N SER A 5 -4.13 13.12 2.58
CA SER A 5 -3.84 12.54 1.27
C SER A 5 -5.10 12.17 0.49
N THR A 6 -6.19 11.85 1.20
CA THR A 6 -7.46 11.46 0.58
C THR A 6 -8.43 12.61 0.39
N HIS A 7 -8.11 13.80 0.94
CA HIS A 7 -8.98 14.97 0.83
C HIS A 7 -8.91 15.55 -0.59
N ALA A 8 -10.01 15.50 -1.30
CA ALA A 8 -10.12 15.97 -2.68
C ALA A 8 -10.35 17.48 -2.70
N VAL A 9 -9.28 18.25 -2.88
CA VAL A 9 -9.27 19.72 -2.79
C VAL A 9 -9.01 20.42 -4.12
N TYR A 10 -8.45 19.73 -5.11
CA TYR A 10 -8.02 20.35 -6.37
C TYR A 10 -9.09 20.25 -7.45
N VAL A 11 -9.43 21.39 -8.05
CA VAL A 11 -10.22 21.39 -9.30
C VAL A 11 -9.34 20.89 -10.46
N ILE A 12 -9.98 20.41 -11.53
CA ILE A 12 -9.25 19.81 -12.66
C ILE A 12 -8.20 20.73 -13.28
N SER A 13 -8.48 22.02 -13.43
CA SER A 13 -7.53 22.98 -14.01
C SER A 13 -6.29 23.16 -13.16
N VAL A 14 -6.45 23.28 -11.85
CA VAL A 14 -5.34 23.40 -10.90
C VAL A 14 -4.54 22.09 -10.82
N PHE A 15 -5.23 20.97 -10.75
CA PHE A 15 -4.59 19.66 -10.70
C PHE A 15 -3.79 19.37 -11.97
N ALA A 16 -4.33 19.70 -13.14
CA ALA A 16 -3.64 19.57 -14.42
C ALA A 16 -2.38 20.43 -14.48
N GLU A 17 -2.44 21.64 -13.95
CA GLU A 17 -1.29 22.54 -13.86
C GLU A 17 -0.20 22.00 -12.94
N ILE A 18 -0.56 21.54 -11.74
CA ILE A 18 0.36 20.94 -10.78
C ILE A 18 1.06 19.70 -11.37
N ALA A 19 0.30 18.87 -12.07
CA ALA A 19 0.80 17.63 -12.65
C ALA A 19 1.52 17.82 -13.99
N GLY A 20 1.40 18.98 -14.61
CA GLY A 20 1.99 19.27 -15.91
C GLY A 20 1.35 18.52 -17.07
N VAL A 21 0.04 18.26 -17.00
CA VAL A 21 -0.73 17.56 -18.03
C VAL A 21 -1.89 18.40 -18.50
N HIS A 22 -2.40 18.10 -19.69
CA HIS A 22 -3.60 18.74 -20.20
C HIS A 22 -4.84 18.21 -19.46
N PRO A 23 -5.84 19.06 -19.14
CA PRO A 23 -7.09 18.60 -18.51
C PRO A 23 -7.79 17.48 -19.26
N GLN A 24 -7.70 17.46 -20.59
CA GLN A 24 -8.28 16.39 -21.41
C GLN A 24 -7.62 15.04 -21.14
N THR A 25 -6.32 15.01 -20.85
CA THR A 25 -5.60 13.79 -20.43
C THR A 25 -6.19 13.22 -19.15
N LEU A 26 -6.51 14.08 -18.19
CA LEU A 26 -7.14 13.67 -16.93
C LEU A 26 -8.55 13.09 -17.16
N ARG A 27 -9.32 13.68 -18.05
CA ARG A 27 -10.65 13.17 -18.42
C ARG A 27 -10.53 11.81 -19.11
N ASN A 28 -9.52 11.62 -19.95
CA ASN A 28 -9.26 10.34 -20.60
C ASN A 28 -8.88 9.26 -19.60
N TYR A 29 -8.04 9.58 -18.63
CA TYR A 29 -7.66 8.66 -17.58
C TYR A 29 -8.83 8.30 -16.66
N GLU A 30 -9.69 9.25 -16.34
CA GLU A 30 -10.94 8.98 -15.62
C GLU A 30 -11.84 8.04 -16.42
N ARG A 31 -12.03 8.30 -17.70
CA ARG A 31 -12.85 7.48 -18.59
C ARG A 31 -12.34 6.05 -18.70
N SER A 32 -11.02 5.87 -18.72
CA SER A 32 -10.39 4.56 -18.77
C SER A 32 -10.34 3.85 -17.41
N GLY A 33 -10.76 4.51 -16.34
CA GLY A 33 -10.76 3.94 -14.98
C GLY A 33 -9.43 4.01 -14.25
N LEU A 34 -8.44 4.75 -14.79
CA LEU A 34 -7.13 4.94 -14.15
C LEU A 34 -7.17 5.94 -13.00
N LEU A 35 -8.02 6.95 -13.10
CA LEU A 35 -8.27 7.94 -12.06
C LEU A 35 -9.73 7.93 -11.68
N ASN A 36 -10.01 8.15 -10.40
CA ASN A 36 -11.37 8.19 -9.90
C ASN A 36 -11.54 9.41 -8.97
N PRO A 37 -11.65 10.62 -9.54
CA PRO A 37 -11.82 11.83 -8.75
C PRO A 37 -13.16 11.83 -8.01
N GLN A 38 -13.20 12.46 -6.86
CA GLN A 38 -14.45 12.74 -6.18
C GLN A 38 -15.23 13.82 -6.92
N ARG A 39 -16.54 13.83 -6.74
CA ARG A 39 -17.40 14.86 -7.32
C ARG A 39 -18.10 15.64 -6.22
N THR A 40 -18.17 16.95 -6.42
CA THR A 40 -18.97 17.82 -5.54
C THR A 40 -20.46 17.59 -5.78
N SER A 41 -21.31 18.15 -4.94
CA SER A 41 -22.76 18.15 -5.12
C SER A 41 -23.21 18.73 -6.47
N GLY A 42 -22.42 19.66 -7.02
CA GLY A 42 -22.65 20.23 -8.36
C GLY A 42 -22.08 19.41 -9.52
N GLY A 43 -21.48 18.24 -9.26
CA GLY A 43 -20.93 17.37 -10.29
C GLY A 43 -19.51 17.72 -10.74
N SER A 44 -18.84 18.68 -10.10
CA SER A 44 -17.47 19.05 -10.42
C SER A 44 -16.48 18.06 -9.89
N ARG A 45 -15.46 17.78 -10.69
CA ARG A 45 -14.35 16.89 -10.28
C ARG A 45 -13.49 17.55 -9.22
N ARG A 46 -13.10 16.76 -8.23
CA ARG A 46 -12.12 17.15 -7.19
C ARG A 46 -11.06 16.06 -7.05
N PHE A 47 -9.82 16.45 -7.13
CA PHE A 47 -8.67 15.56 -7.06
C PHE A 47 -7.97 15.72 -5.70
N SER A 48 -7.36 14.63 -5.23
CA SER A 48 -6.61 14.56 -3.98
C SER A 48 -5.11 14.44 -4.24
N ASP A 49 -4.31 14.54 -3.19
CA ASP A 49 -2.88 14.24 -3.25
C ASP A 49 -2.63 12.77 -3.59
N ALA A 50 -3.51 11.85 -3.17
CA ALA A 50 -3.45 10.45 -3.56
C ALA A 50 -3.66 10.29 -5.08
N ASP A 51 -4.57 11.06 -5.68
CA ASP A 51 -4.75 11.10 -7.12
C ASP A 51 -3.51 11.62 -7.84
N LEU A 52 -2.82 12.59 -7.26
CA LEU A 52 -1.55 13.10 -7.81
C LEU A 52 -0.46 12.03 -7.82
N ALA A 53 -0.33 11.27 -6.74
CA ALA A 53 0.59 10.14 -6.65
C ALA A 53 0.26 9.06 -7.69
N ALA A 54 -1.02 8.73 -7.86
CA ALA A 54 -1.48 7.80 -8.88
C ALA A 54 -1.15 8.30 -10.29
N LEU A 55 -1.37 9.58 -10.56
CA LEU A 55 -1.06 10.19 -11.86
C LEU A 55 0.44 10.12 -12.16
N ARG A 56 1.28 10.40 -11.19
CA ARG A 56 2.74 10.29 -11.35
C ARG A 56 3.16 8.86 -11.65
N ARG A 57 2.55 7.88 -10.99
CA ARG A 57 2.81 6.47 -11.27
C ARG A 57 2.40 6.10 -12.71
N ILE A 58 1.26 6.59 -13.18
CA ILE A 58 0.80 6.41 -14.56
C ILE A 58 1.83 6.99 -15.54
N GLN A 59 2.31 8.19 -15.27
CA GLN A 59 3.31 8.86 -16.11
C GLN A 59 4.63 8.08 -16.16
N ASP A 60 5.10 7.59 -15.02
CA ASP A 60 6.33 6.80 -14.93
C ASP A 60 6.23 5.54 -15.78
N LEU A 61 5.13 4.80 -15.66
CA LEU A 61 4.91 3.57 -16.43
C LEU A 61 4.77 3.86 -17.92
N THR A 62 4.06 4.93 -18.27
CA THR A 62 3.91 5.36 -19.66
C THR A 62 5.26 5.75 -20.28
N ASN A 63 6.09 6.45 -19.53
CA ASN A 63 7.45 6.82 -19.96
C ASN A 63 8.37 5.61 -20.12
N GLU A 64 8.12 4.54 -19.38
CA GLU A 64 8.82 3.25 -19.54
C GLU A 64 8.32 2.44 -20.75
N GLY A 65 7.32 2.94 -21.46
CA GLY A 65 6.79 2.30 -22.66
C GLY A 65 5.59 1.36 -22.40
N VAL A 66 5.01 1.40 -21.22
CA VAL A 66 3.83 0.60 -20.91
C VAL A 66 2.58 1.29 -21.49
N ASN A 67 1.75 0.54 -22.21
CA ASN A 67 0.48 1.08 -22.72
C ASN A 67 -0.57 1.20 -21.60
N LEU A 68 -1.68 1.89 -21.87
CA LEU A 68 -2.68 2.18 -20.84
C LEU A 68 -3.29 0.92 -20.22
N GLU A 69 -3.52 -0.12 -20.99
CA GLU A 69 -4.05 -1.39 -20.47
C GLU A 69 -3.03 -2.07 -19.52
N GLY A 70 -1.75 -2.02 -19.87
CA GLY A 70 -0.68 -2.49 -19.00
C GLY A 70 -0.59 -1.67 -17.72
N VAL A 71 -0.69 -0.35 -17.83
CA VAL A 71 -0.70 0.57 -16.66
C VAL A 71 -1.86 0.22 -15.73
N LYS A 72 -3.07 0.01 -16.24
CA LYS A 72 -4.23 -0.40 -15.44
C LYS A 72 -3.97 -1.70 -14.67
N ARG A 73 -3.41 -2.70 -15.34
CA ARG A 73 -3.08 -3.99 -14.72
C ARG A 73 -2.03 -3.86 -13.64
N ILE A 74 -0.97 -3.10 -13.91
CA ILE A 74 0.11 -2.88 -12.95
C ILE A 74 -0.42 -2.16 -11.71
N MET A 75 -1.18 -1.09 -11.89
CA MET A 75 -1.73 -0.32 -10.77
C MET A 75 -2.72 -1.14 -9.94
N LYS A 76 -3.52 -1.98 -10.60
CA LYS A 76 -4.40 -2.91 -9.88
C LYS A 76 -3.60 -3.93 -9.06
N LEU A 77 -2.56 -4.51 -9.64
CA LEU A 77 -1.68 -5.44 -8.94
C LEU A 77 -0.96 -4.77 -7.77
N GLU A 78 -0.47 -3.55 -7.94
CA GLU A 78 0.15 -2.78 -6.85
C GLU A 78 -0.84 -2.51 -5.72
N SER A 79 -2.08 -2.17 -6.04
CA SER A 79 -3.16 -1.99 -5.07
C SER A 79 -3.49 -3.29 -4.33
N ASP A 80 -3.56 -4.40 -5.05
CA ASP A 80 -3.80 -5.73 -4.45
C ASP A 80 -2.64 -6.13 -3.53
N ILE A 81 -1.40 -5.85 -3.91
CA ILE A 81 -0.21 -6.09 -3.08
C ILE A 81 -0.30 -5.28 -1.79
N ALA A 82 -0.62 -4.00 -1.88
CA ALA A 82 -0.77 -3.12 -0.71
C ALA A 82 -1.86 -3.65 0.24
N ARG A 83 -3.01 -4.04 -0.30
CA ARG A 83 -4.11 -4.63 0.47
C ARG A 83 -3.70 -5.94 1.15
N LEU A 84 -2.98 -6.81 0.43
CA LEU A 84 -2.50 -8.08 0.99
C LEU A 84 -1.47 -7.86 2.09
N HIS A 85 -0.58 -6.87 1.93
CA HIS A 85 0.36 -6.49 2.98
C HIS A 85 -0.37 -6.01 4.24
N ASP A 86 -1.41 -5.19 4.09
CA ASP A 86 -2.21 -4.70 5.21
C ASP A 86 -2.95 -5.85 5.90
N GLU A 87 -3.54 -6.78 5.13
CA GLU A 87 -4.19 -7.97 5.68
C GLU A 87 -3.21 -8.86 6.44
N LEU A 88 -2.01 -9.07 5.93
CA LEU A 88 -0.96 -9.82 6.61
C LEU A 88 -0.52 -9.13 7.91
N ALA A 89 -0.35 -7.82 7.88
CA ALA A 89 0.00 -7.03 9.07
C ALA A 89 -1.11 -7.14 10.13
N THR A 90 -2.38 -7.05 9.72
CA THR A 90 -3.53 -7.21 10.63
C THR A 90 -3.57 -8.60 11.24
N ARG A 91 -3.38 -9.65 10.43
CA ARG A 91 -3.36 -11.03 10.92
C ARG A 91 -2.18 -11.29 11.87
N ALA A 92 -1.01 -10.72 11.57
CA ALA A 92 0.15 -10.79 12.44
C ALA A 92 -0.13 -10.11 13.79
N GLN A 93 -0.78 -8.94 13.76
CA GLN A 93 -1.19 -8.21 14.96
C GLN A 93 -2.21 -9.00 15.77
N GLU A 94 -3.22 -9.57 15.13
CA GLU A 94 -4.23 -10.42 15.77
C GLU A 94 -3.62 -11.67 16.39
N ALA A 95 -2.70 -12.33 15.68
CA ALA A 95 -1.98 -13.50 16.19
C ALA A 95 -1.13 -13.14 17.41
N GLN A 96 -0.45 -12.01 17.40
CA GLN A 96 0.34 -11.50 18.53
C GLN A 96 -0.57 -11.20 19.73
N THR A 97 -1.69 -10.53 19.49
CA THR A 97 -2.69 -10.21 20.54
C THR A 97 -3.26 -11.48 21.14
N SER A 98 -3.58 -12.48 20.31
CA SER A 98 -4.09 -13.78 20.76
C SER A 98 -3.04 -14.53 21.58
N LEU A 99 -1.79 -14.53 21.17
CA LEU A 99 -0.68 -15.12 21.92
C LEU A 99 -0.47 -14.42 23.28
N ASP A 100 -0.54 -13.09 23.29
CA ASP A 100 -0.40 -12.30 24.53
C ASP A 100 -1.57 -12.58 25.48
N ALA A 101 -2.79 -12.69 24.98
CA ALA A 101 -3.98 -13.04 25.78
C ALA A 101 -3.86 -14.46 26.35
N THR A 102 -3.43 -15.43 25.55
CA THR A 102 -3.17 -16.81 25.98
C THR A 102 -2.06 -16.84 27.01
N HIS A 103 -1.02 -16.04 26.80
CA HIS A 103 0.11 -15.94 27.72
C HIS A 103 -0.30 -15.37 29.09
N ARG A 104 -1.17 -14.37 29.13
CA ARG A 104 -1.75 -13.82 30.36
C ARG A 104 -2.56 -14.86 31.11
N HIS A 105 -3.30 -15.71 30.38
CA HIS A 105 -4.13 -16.76 30.95
C HIS A 105 -3.31 -17.90 31.55
N TYR A 106 -2.19 -18.28 30.90
CA TYR A 106 -1.30 -19.38 31.32
C TYR A 106 -0.12 -18.93 32.19
N ARG A 107 0.00 -17.66 32.53
CA ARG A 107 1.12 -17.09 33.30
C ARG A 107 1.28 -17.70 34.71
N ARG A 108 0.28 -18.42 35.20
CA ARG A 108 0.30 -19.06 36.52
C ARG A 108 0.86 -20.49 36.52
N ASP A 109 0.88 -21.19 35.38
CA ASP A 109 1.06 -22.65 35.39
C ASP A 109 2.14 -23.23 34.48
N LEU A 110 2.77 -22.47 33.57
CA LEU A 110 3.71 -23.05 32.59
C LEU A 110 4.86 -22.12 32.19
N MET A 111 6.00 -22.73 31.80
CA MET A 111 7.16 -22.07 31.24
C MET A 111 6.85 -21.17 30.06
N PRO A 112 7.51 -19.97 29.92
CA PRO A 112 7.19 -19.03 28.85
C PRO A 112 7.55 -19.58 27.48
N VAL A 113 6.53 -19.76 26.62
CA VAL A 113 6.63 -20.16 25.20
C VAL A 113 7.49 -19.17 24.40
N GLN A 114 7.62 -17.94 24.87
CA GLN A 114 8.48 -16.91 24.29
C GLN A 114 9.93 -17.36 24.09
N ASN A 115 10.46 -18.13 25.01
CA ASN A 115 11.82 -18.65 24.90
C ASN A 115 11.99 -19.64 23.75
N THR A 116 10.97 -20.45 23.46
CA THR A 116 11.00 -21.43 22.37
C THR A 116 11.01 -20.76 20.99
N ILE A 117 10.17 -19.73 20.78
CA ILE A 117 10.11 -18.95 19.53
C ILE A 117 11.39 -18.14 19.33
N ALA A 118 11.90 -17.49 20.39
CA ALA A 118 13.14 -16.72 20.35
C ALA A 118 14.33 -17.62 20.00
N ILE A 119 14.42 -18.82 20.59
CA ILE A 119 15.45 -19.81 20.29
C ILE A 119 15.35 -20.28 18.85
N PHE A 120 14.15 -20.52 18.34
CA PHE A 120 13.92 -20.95 16.97
C PHE A 120 14.34 -19.87 15.95
N LEU A 121 13.98 -18.62 16.19
CA LEU A 121 14.36 -17.49 15.33
C LEU A 121 15.86 -17.22 15.37
N ASP A 122 16.50 -17.38 16.54
CA ASP A 122 17.94 -17.23 16.69
C ASP A 122 18.71 -18.37 15.99
N ALA A 123 18.20 -19.59 16.07
CA ALA A 123 18.75 -20.74 15.35
C ALA A 123 18.69 -20.54 13.83
N GLN A 124 17.61 -19.97 13.31
CA GLN A 124 17.50 -19.64 11.88
C GLN A 124 18.50 -18.53 11.46
N ARG A 125 18.72 -17.54 12.31
CA ARG A 125 19.70 -16.49 12.06
C ARG A 125 21.14 -17.05 12.04
N ARG A 126 21.47 -17.97 12.92
CA ARG A 126 22.80 -18.62 12.97
C ARG A 126 23.02 -19.53 11.75
N GLY A 127 22.00 -20.27 11.32
CA GLY A 127 22.07 -21.10 10.12
C GLY A 127 22.37 -20.31 8.85
N ARG A 128 21.85 -19.08 8.73
CA ARG A 128 22.14 -18.21 7.59
C ARG A 128 23.54 -17.62 7.61
N ARG A 129 24.16 -17.41 8.78
CA ARG A 129 25.52 -16.90 8.88
C ARG A 129 26.57 -17.96 8.54
N SER A 130 26.31 -19.24 8.82
CA SER A 130 27.24 -20.31 8.48
C SER A 130 27.23 -20.68 7.00
N ALA A 131 26.14 -20.41 6.28
CA ALA A 131 26.06 -20.64 4.84
C ALA A 131 26.74 -19.55 4.00
N GLY A 132 27.07 -18.39 4.57
CA GLY A 132 27.74 -17.29 3.88
C GLY A 132 29.26 -17.25 4.02
N GLY A 133 29.86 -18.19 4.73
CA GLY A 133 31.29 -18.18 5.05
C GLY A 133 32.13 -19.25 4.40
N ALA A 134 31.60 -19.98 3.42
CA ALA A 134 32.38 -21.00 2.70
C ALA A 134 32.97 -20.41 1.43
N LYS A 135 34.19 -19.96 1.52
CA LYS A 135 35.11 -19.87 0.38
C LYS A 135 36.23 -20.83 0.62
#